data_3bb5745e00cecd2ed5bd91f46d17a402
#
_entry.id   3bb5745e00cecd2ed5bd91f46d17a402
#
_cell.length_a   1.000
_cell.length_b   1.000
_cell.length_c   1.000
_cell.angle_alpha   90.00
_cell.angle_beta   90.00
_cell.angle_gamma   90.00
#
_symmetry.space_group_name_H-M   'P 1'
#
loop_
_entity.id
_entity.type
_entity.pdbx_description
1 polymer ?
#
loop_
_entity_poly.entity_id
_entity_poly.type
_entity_poly.pdbx_seq_one_letter_code
_entity_poly.pdbx_strand_id
1 'polypeptide(L)'
;MGITMSKNEQPLDWPDLSQPRKTKKISRREKAAGVPREDIMRVFDEWVRWCKSSRGPRPALNEERIVTIGAAIADYGVETCINAVIGCSYSDWHMGQNPQGKKYNDIELIFRNAQNIERFAGMGSDRRAAGGFLDEE
;
A
#
# COMPACT_ATOMS: atom_id res chain seq x y z
N MET A 1 -13.40 41.66 -28.37
CA MET A 1 -13.32 41.16 -28.15
C MET A 1 -13.10 40.33 -27.79
N GLY A 2 -13.24 40.01 -28.05
CA GLY A 2 -13.19 39.02 -27.85
C GLY A 2 -12.93 38.61 -27.19
N ILE A 3 -12.85 38.55 -27.17
CA ILE A 3 -12.51 38.07 -26.62
C ILE A 3 -12.81 37.53 -25.86
N THR A 4 -13.26 37.42 -25.73
CA THR A 4 -13.60 36.96 -25.03
C THR A 4 -13.56 35.89 -24.85
N MET A 5 -13.70 35.47 -25.36
CA MET A 5 -13.67 34.44 -25.34
C MET A 5 -12.78 33.88 -24.75
N SER A 6 -12.24 34.17 -24.73
CA SER A 6 -11.23 33.63 -24.24
C SER A 6 -11.56 32.96 -23.08
N LYS A 7 -12.31 33.37 -22.36
CA LYS A 7 -12.52 32.81 -21.20
C LYS A 7 -12.82 31.43 -21.32
N ASN A 8 -13.43 31.10 -22.19
CA ASN A 8 -13.73 29.81 -22.18
C ASN A 8 -12.84 29.02 -22.76
N GLU A 9 -12.15 29.46 -23.46
CA GLU A 9 -11.35 28.68 -24.07
C GLU A 9 -10.37 28.06 -23.37
N GLN A 10 -9.69 28.63 -22.73
CA GLN A 10 -8.60 28.09 -22.23
C GLN A 10 -8.81 26.87 -21.53
N PRO A 11 -9.67 26.78 -20.81
CA PRO A 11 -9.72 25.64 -19.99
C PRO A 11 -10.07 24.40 -20.62
N LEU A 12 -10.31 24.43 -21.82
CA LEU A 12 -10.61 23.28 -22.38
C LEU A 12 -9.67 22.26 -22.23
N ASP A 13 -8.49 22.57 -22.34
CA ASP A 13 -7.53 21.62 -22.36
C ASP A 13 -7.20 21.01 -21.17
N TRP A 14 -7.18 21.63 -20.09
CA TRP A 14 -6.73 20.92 -18.96
C TRP A 14 -7.86 20.85 -17.98
N PRO A 15 -7.78 19.93 -17.07
CA PRO A 15 -8.82 19.68 -16.16
C PRO A 15 -9.07 20.85 -15.27
N ASP A 16 -10.28 21.06 -14.95
CA ASP A 16 -10.63 22.10 -14.05
C ASP A 16 -10.44 21.58 -12.67
N LEU A 17 -9.39 21.97 -12.05
CA LEU A 17 -9.07 21.44 -10.76
C LEU A 17 -9.94 21.97 -9.65
N SER A 18 -10.71 22.97 -9.93
CA SER A 18 -11.57 23.48 -8.89
C SER A 18 -12.87 22.74 -8.81
N GLN A 19 -13.14 21.87 -9.75
CA GLN A 19 -14.36 21.13 -9.70
C GLN A 19 -14.19 19.77 -9.20
N PRO A 20 -15.19 19.17 -8.67
CA PRO A 20 -15.11 17.80 -8.24
C PRO A 20 -14.88 16.95 -9.43
N ARG A 21 -14.20 15.93 -9.23
CA ARG A 21 -13.93 15.09 -10.27
C ARG A 21 -15.14 14.63 -10.91
N LYS A 22 -15.25 14.86 -12.11
CA LYS A 22 -16.28 14.33 -12.82
C LYS A 22 -15.94 12.98 -13.15
N THR A 23 -14.70 12.70 -13.35
CA THR A 23 -14.27 11.40 -13.66
C THR A 23 -14.49 10.56 -12.48
N LYS A 24 -14.96 9.39 -12.67
CA LYS A 24 -15.17 8.51 -11.62
C LYS A 24 -13.94 8.06 -10.98
N LYS A 25 -13.92 8.02 -9.70
CA LYS A 25 -12.80 7.53 -9.01
C LYS A 25 -12.82 6.03 -9.07
N ILE A 26 -11.71 5.41 -9.36
CA ILE A 26 -11.60 3.98 -9.40
C ILE A 26 -11.62 3.45 -7.99
N SER A 27 -12.52 2.55 -7.70
CA SER A 27 -12.64 2.02 -6.34
C SER A 27 -11.50 1.05 -6.06
N ARG A 28 -11.30 0.78 -4.78
CA ARG A 28 -10.26 -0.15 -4.39
C ARG A 28 -10.51 -1.53 -4.98
N ARG A 29 -11.77 -1.93 -5.00
CA ARG A 29 -12.11 -3.23 -5.55
C ARG A 29 -11.79 -3.31 -7.04
N GLU A 30 -12.03 -2.24 -7.77
CA GLU A 30 -11.70 -2.22 -9.18
C GLU A 30 -10.20 -2.24 -9.39
N LYS A 31 -9.45 -1.55 -8.56
CA LYS A 31 -8.00 -1.57 -8.68
C LYS A 31 -7.49 -2.99 -8.42
N ALA A 32 -8.02 -3.63 -7.40
CA ALA A 32 -7.57 -4.97 -7.06
C ALA A 32 -7.90 -5.97 -8.15
N ALA A 33 -9.02 -5.75 -8.84
CA ALA A 33 -9.42 -6.68 -9.89
C ALA A 33 -8.43 -6.70 -11.04
N GLY A 34 -7.69 -5.63 -11.23
CA GLY A 34 -6.69 -5.59 -12.29
C GLY A 34 -5.33 -6.15 -11.91
N VAL A 35 -5.17 -6.61 -10.68
CA VAL A 35 -3.89 -7.11 -10.21
C VAL A 35 -3.90 -8.63 -10.24
N PRO A 36 -2.84 -9.26 -10.77
CA PRO A 36 -2.81 -10.72 -10.81
C PRO A 36 -2.89 -11.30 -9.40
N ARG A 37 -3.64 -12.38 -9.28
CA ARG A 37 -3.81 -12.99 -7.99
C ARG A 37 -2.49 -13.44 -7.41
N GLU A 38 -1.58 -13.88 -8.23
CA GLU A 38 -0.29 -14.33 -7.73
C GLU A 38 0.49 -13.20 -7.07
N ASP A 39 0.33 -11.99 -7.56
CA ASP A 39 1.00 -10.86 -6.93
C ASP A 39 0.39 -10.57 -5.56
N ILE A 40 -0.92 -10.66 -5.47
CA ILE A 40 -1.60 -10.47 -4.19
C ILE A 40 -1.15 -11.55 -3.21
N MET A 41 -1.06 -12.79 -3.69
CA MET A 41 -0.64 -13.89 -2.84
C MET A 41 0.79 -13.69 -2.35
N ARG A 42 1.64 -13.16 -3.20
CA ARG A 42 3.02 -12.93 -2.83
C ARG A 42 3.14 -11.94 -1.67
N VAL A 43 2.40 -10.84 -1.75
CA VAL A 43 2.42 -9.86 -0.68
C VAL A 43 1.81 -10.47 0.59
N PHE A 44 0.73 -11.20 0.43
CA PHE A 44 0.08 -11.82 1.58
C PHE A 44 1.01 -12.81 2.28
N ASP A 45 1.73 -13.63 1.49
CA ASP A 45 2.64 -14.60 2.07
C ASP A 45 3.76 -13.92 2.82
N GLU A 46 4.26 -12.80 2.30
CA GLU A 46 5.29 -12.06 2.98
C GLU A 46 4.77 -11.47 4.28
N TRP A 47 3.53 -10.99 4.27
CA TRP A 47 2.93 -10.45 5.48
C TRP A 47 2.84 -11.53 6.56
N VAL A 48 2.42 -12.72 6.18
CA VAL A 48 2.34 -13.81 7.14
C VAL A 48 3.74 -14.14 7.67
N ARG A 49 4.71 -14.18 6.76
CA ARG A 49 6.05 -14.53 7.14
C ARG A 49 6.69 -13.53 8.09
N TRP A 50 6.50 -12.25 7.81
CA TRP A 50 7.18 -11.23 8.59
C TRP A 50 6.40 -10.74 9.80
N CYS A 51 5.10 -10.72 9.71
CA CYS A 51 4.29 -10.09 10.73
C CYS A 51 3.49 -11.06 11.60
N LYS A 52 3.34 -12.28 11.15
CA LYS A 52 2.52 -13.22 11.90
C LYS A 52 3.36 -14.35 12.45
N SER A 53 2.92 -14.87 13.58
CA SER A 53 3.63 -15.96 14.20
C SER A 53 3.42 -17.25 13.43
N SER A 54 4.41 -18.11 13.42
CA SER A 54 4.24 -19.40 12.82
C SER A 54 3.41 -20.32 13.68
N ARG A 55 3.10 -19.87 14.91
CA ARG A 55 2.27 -20.66 15.77
C ARG A 55 0.83 -20.35 15.53
N GLY A 56 -0.02 -21.28 15.73
CA GLY A 56 -1.45 -21.05 15.56
C GLY A 56 -1.86 -21.07 14.11
N PRO A 57 -3.11 -20.78 13.85
CA PRO A 57 -3.66 -20.90 12.51
C PRO A 57 -3.13 -19.81 11.60
N ARG A 58 -2.93 -20.17 10.36
CA ARG A 58 -2.50 -19.22 9.36
C ARG A 58 -3.67 -18.29 9.04
N PRO A 59 -3.43 -16.99 8.95
CA PRO A 59 -4.51 -16.07 8.58
C PRO A 59 -5.04 -16.41 7.18
N ALA A 60 -6.29 -16.11 6.97
CA ALA A 60 -6.91 -16.38 5.68
C ALA A 60 -6.77 -15.19 4.75
N LEU A 61 -6.63 -15.48 3.47
CA LEU A 61 -6.64 -14.43 2.48
C LEU A 61 -8.09 -14.23 2.05
N ASN A 62 -8.83 -13.47 2.85
CA ASN A 62 -10.23 -13.25 2.58
C ASN A 62 -10.41 -12.09 1.61
N GLU A 63 -11.63 -11.83 1.25
CA GLU A 63 -11.89 -10.85 0.24
C GLU A 63 -11.44 -9.45 0.63
N GLU A 64 -11.60 -9.08 1.87
CA GLU A 64 -11.14 -7.78 2.29
C GLU A 64 -9.66 -7.62 2.13
N ARG A 65 -8.91 -8.65 2.48
CA ARG A 65 -7.46 -8.59 2.34
C ARG A 65 -7.06 -8.58 0.88
N ILE A 66 -7.77 -9.32 0.05
CA ILE A 66 -7.48 -9.31 -1.38
C ILE A 66 -7.66 -7.90 -1.93
N VAL A 67 -8.74 -7.25 -1.58
CA VAL A 67 -9.00 -5.90 -2.08
C VAL A 67 -7.97 -4.92 -1.55
N THR A 68 -7.64 -5.00 -0.26
CA THR A 68 -6.71 -4.07 0.33
C THR A 68 -5.31 -4.22 -0.27
N ILE A 69 -4.84 -5.45 -0.39
CA ILE A 69 -3.52 -5.69 -0.96
C ILE A 69 -3.52 -5.36 -2.44
N GLY A 70 -4.55 -5.78 -3.15
CA GLY A 70 -4.60 -5.53 -4.59
C GLY A 70 -4.62 -4.05 -4.92
N ALA A 71 -5.37 -3.27 -4.17
CA ALA A 71 -5.41 -1.83 -4.42
C ALA A 71 -4.05 -1.20 -4.14
N ALA A 72 -3.36 -1.66 -3.10
CA ALA A 72 -2.05 -1.13 -2.78
C ALA A 72 -1.05 -1.49 -3.88
N ILE A 73 -1.13 -2.72 -4.40
CA ILE A 73 -0.24 -3.12 -5.47
C ILE A 73 -0.52 -2.28 -6.72
N ALA A 74 -1.77 -2.00 -7.00
CA ALA A 74 -2.12 -1.19 -8.17
C ALA A 74 -1.52 0.21 -8.08
N ASP A 75 -1.46 0.74 -6.87
CA ASP A 75 -0.93 2.08 -6.68
C ASP A 75 0.58 2.12 -6.55
N TYR A 76 1.19 1.12 -5.95
CA TYR A 76 2.61 1.18 -5.61
C TYR A 76 3.46 0.03 -6.16
N GLY A 77 2.85 -1.04 -6.58
CA GLY A 77 3.61 -2.19 -7.07
C GLY A 77 3.90 -3.19 -5.98
N VAL A 78 4.25 -4.40 -6.39
CA VAL A 78 4.47 -5.50 -5.47
C VAL A 78 5.65 -5.24 -4.54
N GLU A 79 6.75 -4.74 -5.08
CA GLU A 79 7.95 -4.57 -4.26
C GLU A 79 7.74 -3.54 -3.15
N THR A 80 7.06 -2.45 -3.46
CA THR A 80 6.80 -1.45 -2.45
C THR A 80 5.90 -2.02 -1.36
N CYS A 81 4.91 -2.83 -1.75
CA CYS A 81 4.04 -3.43 -0.76
C CYS A 81 4.79 -4.41 0.13
N ILE A 82 5.71 -5.18 -0.45
CA ILE A 82 6.52 -6.10 0.35
C ILE A 82 7.42 -5.29 1.29
N ASN A 83 8.00 -4.21 0.80
CA ASN A 83 8.82 -3.37 1.67
C ASN A 83 7.99 -2.81 2.82
N ALA A 84 6.73 -2.46 2.57
CA ALA A 84 5.87 -1.93 3.62
C ALA A 84 5.61 -3.00 4.70
N VAL A 85 5.40 -4.22 4.27
CA VAL A 85 5.20 -5.31 5.21
C VAL A 85 6.45 -5.51 6.07
N ILE A 86 7.60 -5.55 5.42
CA ILE A 86 8.85 -5.76 6.12
C ILE A 86 9.12 -4.61 7.08
N GLY A 87 8.85 -3.37 6.63
CA GLY A 87 9.05 -2.21 7.48
C GLY A 87 8.21 -2.26 8.73
N CYS A 88 6.96 -2.69 8.60
CA CYS A 88 6.10 -2.80 9.76
C CYS A 88 6.66 -3.83 10.73
N SER A 89 7.20 -4.92 10.21
CA SER A 89 7.74 -5.98 11.08
C SER A 89 8.96 -5.50 11.86
N TYR A 90 9.64 -4.47 11.38
CA TYR A 90 10.77 -3.93 12.10
C TYR A 90 10.40 -2.76 13.00
N SER A 91 9.13 -2.42 13.05
CA SER A 91 8.68 -1.36 13.94
C SER A 91 8.29 -2.01 15.26
N ASP A 92 9.11 -1.85 16.25
CA ASP A 92 8.85 -2.48 17.55
C ASP A 92 7.51 -2.07 18.08
N TRP A 93 7.17 -0.80 17.95
CA TRP A 93 5.90 -0.33 18.46
C TRP A 93 4.73 -1.04 17.82
N HIS A 94 4.77 -1.22 16.50
CA HIS A 94 3.68 -1.88 15.80
C HIS A 94 3.67 -3.39 16.04
N MET A 95 4.78 -3.93 16.46
CA MET A 95 4.85 -5.36 16.71
C MET A 95 4.59 -5.70 18.17
N GLY A 96 4.07 -4.74 18.94
CA GLY A 96 3.63 -5.02 20.29
C GLY A 96 4.42 -4.36 21.40
N GLN A 97 5.48 -3.65 21.07
CA GLN A 97 6.28 -2.98 22.09
C GLN A 97 5.68 -1.59 22.34
N ASN A 98 4.52 -1.57 22.94
CA ASN A 98 3.85 -0.33 23.24
C ASN A 98 3.12 -0.50 24.58
N PRO A 99 2.61 0.59 25.15
CA PRO A 99 2.01 0.49 26.49
C PRO A 99 0.87 -0.50 26.60
N GLN A 100 0.15 -0.72 25.49
CA GLN A 100 -0.95 -1.66 25.52
C GLN A 100 -0.50 -3.09 25.25
N GLY A 101 0.74 -3.28 24.83
CA GLY A 101 1.21 -4.59 24.44
C GLY A 101 0.46 -5.17 23.26
N LYS A 102 -0.09 -4.31 22.43
CA LYS A 102 -0.93 -4.75 21.34
C LYS A 102 -0.24 -4.59 20.01
N LYS A 103 -0.37 -5.59 19.15
CA LYS A 103 0.23 -5.52 17.82
C LYS A 103 -0.66 -4.74 16.87
N TYR A 104 -0.05 -3.89 16.09
CA TYR A 104 -0.75 -3.08 15.10
C TYR A 104 -0.14 -3.37 13.75
N ASN A 105 -0.11 -4.64 13.37
CA ASN A 105 0.52 -5.07 12.12
C ASN A 105 -0.46 -5.70 11.15
N ASP A 106 -1.71 -5.31 11.21
CA ASP A 106 -2.71 -5.85 10.30
C ASP A 106 -2.55 -5.28 8.91
N ILE A 107 -2.95 -6.04 7.93
CA ILE A 107 -2.92 -5.59 6.55
C ILE A 107 -3.70 -4.30 6.41
N GLU A 108 -4.86 -4.20 7.08
CA GLU A 108 -5.65 -2.99 7.00
C GLU A 108 -4.88 -1.78 7.51
N LEU A 109 -4.08 -1.96 8.53
CA LEU A 109 -3.33 -0.83 9.05
C LEU A 109 -2.16 -0.46 8.15
N ILE A 110 -1.43 -1.46 7.69
CA ILE A 110 -0.25 -1.21 6.86
C ILE A 110 -0.63 -0.50 5.58
N PHE A 111 -1.69 -0.94 4.94
CA PHE A 111 -2.10 -0.41 3.65
C PHE A 111 -3.28 0.55 3.75
N ARG A 112 -3.45 1.16 4.92
CA ARG A 112 -4.60 2.02 5.15
C ARG A 112 -4.61 3.25 4.26
N ASN A 113 -3.48 3.90 4.13
CA ASN A 113 -3.41 5.08 3.29
C ASN A 113 -1.99 5.24 2.77
N ALA A 114 -1.81 6.22 1.91
CA ALA A 114 -0.52 6.43 1.26
C ALA A 114 0.57 6.71 2.28
N GLN A 115 0.24 7.48 3.30
CA GLN A 115 1.23 7.84 4.29
C GLN A 115 1.78 6.63 5.01
N ASN A 116 0.91 5.70 5.40
CA ASN A 116 1.36 4.49 6.07
C ASN A 116 2.19 3.63 5.14
N ILE A 117 1.73 3.45 3.91
CA ILE A 117 2.44 2.60 2.98
C ILE A 117 3.83 3.15 2.72
N GLU A 118 3.92 4.45 2.49
CA GLU A 118 5.20 5.04 2.14
C GLU A 118 6.16 5.01 3.33
N ARG A 119 5.64 5.25 4.52
CA ARG A 119 6.49 5.22 5.70
C ARG A 119 7.05 3.83 5.96
N PHE A 120 6.18 2.82 5.95
CA PHE A 120 6.64 1.47 6.20
C PHE A 120 7.51 0.97 5.05
N ALA A 121 7.18 1.33 3.82
CA ALA A 121 7.97 0.88 2.69
C ALA A 121 9.39 1.45 2.77
N GLY A 122 9.51 2.70 3.23
CA GLY A 122 10.83 3.27 3.40
C GLY A 122 11.65 2.53 4.43
N MET A 123 11.00 2.17 5.56
CA MET A 123 11.68 1.40 6.59
C MET A 123 12.11 0.04 6.07
N GLY A 124 11.23 -0.62 5.32
CA GLY A 124 11.53 -1.94 4.79
C GLY A 124 12.62 -1.90 3.74
N SER A 125 12.58 -0.88 2.91
CA SER A 125 13.58 -0.74 1.88
C SER A 125 14.97 -0.54 2.50
N ASP A 126 15.05 0.28 3.55
CA ASP A 126 16.31 0.48 4.23
C ASP A 126 16.82 -0.80 4.86
N ARG A 127 15.94 -1.59 5.45
CA ARG A 127 16.36 -2.84 6.06
C ARG A 127 16.80 -3.84 5.03
N ARG A 128 16.12 -3.91 3.91
CA ARG A 128 16.50 -4.84 2.87
C ARG A 128 17.82 -4.45 2.24
N ALA A 129 18.03 -3.17 2.09
CA ALA A 129 19.29 -2.72 1.51
C ALA A 129 20.43 -3.08 2.44
N ALA A 130 20.26 -2.89 3.74
CA ALA A 130 21.30 -3.25 4.67
C ALA A 130 21.54 -4.74 4.69
N GLY A 131 20.46 -5.52 4.67
CA GLY A 131 20.59 -6.95 4.66
C GLY A 131 21.22 -7.44 3.39
N GLY A 132 20.80 -6.90 2.28
CA GLY A 132 21.37 -7.29 1.02
C GLY A 132 22.83 -6.97 0.93
N PHE A 133 23.21 -5.84 1.48
CA PHE A 133 24.61 -5.48 1.49
C PHE A 133 25.40 -6.49 2.30
N LEU A 134 24.90 -6.87 3.44
CA LEU A 134 25.59 -7.85 4.24
C LEU A 134 25.59 -9.20 3.59
N ASP A 135 24.54 -9.54 2.93
CA ASP A 135 24.48 -10.81 2.28
C ASP A 135 25.50 -10.95 1.18
N GLU A 136 25.91 -9.88 0.61
CA GLU A 136 26.85 -9.96 -0.43
C GLU A 136 28.19 -10.26 0.06
N GLU A 137 28.43 -10.09 1.30
CA GLU A 137 29.71 -10.42 1.85
C GLU A 137 29.90 -11.86 1.92
#